data_65543ea598366547a8dea180afce2c91
#
_entry.id   65543ea598366547a8dea180afce2c91
#
_cell.length_a   1.000
_cell.length_b   1.000
_cell.length_c   1.000
_cell.angle_alpha   90.00
_cell.angle_beta   90.00
_cell.angle_gamma   90.00
#
_symmetry.space_group_name_H-M   'P 1'
#
loop_
_entity.id
_entity.type
_entity.pdbx_description
1 polymer ?
#
loop_
_entity_poly.entity_id
_entity_poly.type
_entity_poly.pdbx_seq_one_letter_code
_entity_poly.pdbx_strand_id
1 'polypeptide(L)'
;MMMFWFAKKMGDLSLLWLENQYLENPSVCFAEDRLLPCLLIFCAHQDLSNIQPPSCHFWHNSGKTPVFIYRGGWNSKEDSYLAVKGGSPLTSHAHMDAGSFIYERKGIRWAIDLGMQNYLSLESRVVNLWDQSQEGQRWGVFRLGNMAHNTLTINNKRHLVNSYASINRIYK
;
A
#
# COMPACT_ATOMS: atom_id res chain seq x y z
N MET A 1 2.62 14.63 2.13
CA MET A 1 3.25 15.68 2.99
C MET A 1 4.57 15.28 3.58
N MET A 2 4.72 14.14 4.24
CA MET A 2 6.03 13.68 4.74
C MET A 2 7.08 13.57 3.64
N MET A 3 6.67 13.28 2.40
CA MET A 3 7.60 13.21 1.26
C MET A 3 8.35 14.51 1.01
N PHE A 4 7.73 15.68 1.25
CA PHE A 4 8.43 16.98 1.13
C PHE A 4 9.59 17.12 2.12
N TRP A 5 9.39 16.64 3.35
CA TRP A 5 10.49 16.61 4.32
C TRP A 5 11.61 15.66 3.89
N PHE A 6 11.25 14.46 3.40
CA PHE A 6 12.24 13.49 2.89
C PHE A 6 12.99 14.03 1.67
N ALA A 7 12.27 14.59 0.69
CA ALA A 7 12.88 15.17 -0.50
C ALA A 7 13.91 16.26 -0.14
N LYS A 8 13.55 17.14 0.78
CA LYS A 8 14.45 18.17 1.29
C LYS A 8 15.66 17.56 2.03
N LYS A 9 15.43 16.57 2.89
CA LYS A 9 16.48 15.92 3.68
C LYS A 9 17.46 15.14 2.82
N MET A 10 16.99 14.51 1.75
CA MET A 10 17.78 13.69 0.83
C MET A 10 18.35 14.49 -0.35
N GLY A 11 17.87 15.72 -0.58
CA GLY A 11 18.23 16.51 -1.75
C GLY A 11 17.71 15.91 -3.06
N ASP A 12 16.61 15.15 -3.00
CA ASP A 12 16.04 14.45 -4.15
C ASP A 12 14.57 14.85 -4.37
N LEU A 13 14.35 15.78 -5.29
CA LEU A 13 13.01 16.27 -5.62
C LEU A 13 12.18 15.25 -6.43
N SER A 14 12.78 14.22 -7.01
CA SER A 14 12.02 13.19 -7.73
C SER A 14 11.05 12.44 -6.83
N LEU A 15 11.30 12.39 -5.53
CA LEU A 15 10.39 11.84 -4.52
C LEU A 15 9.04 12.57 -4.47
N LEU A 16 8.98 13.81 -4.99
CA LEU A 16 7.76 14.63 -5.03
C LEU A 16 6.96 14.45 -6.32
N TRP A 17 7.41 13.64 -7.25
CA TRP A 17 6.78 13.49 -8.57
C TRP A 17 5.28 13.20 -8.48
N LEU A 18 4.87 12.23 -7.68
CA LEU A 18 3.45 11.88 -7.49
C LEU A 18 2.72 12.91 -6.62
N GLU A 19 3.38 13.43 -5.60
CA GLU A 19 2.81 14.47 -4.73
C GLU A 19 2.51 15.74 -5.51
N ASN A 20 3.38 16.14 -6.42
CA ASN A 20 3.18 17.32 -7.27
C ASN A 20 1.96 17.14 -8.19
N GLN A 21 1.84 15.99 -8.85
CA GLN A 21 0.67 15.67 -9.67
C GLN A 21 -0.63 15.68 -8.85
N TYR A 22 -0.56 15.23 -7.61
CA TYR A 22 -1.70 15.26 -6.70
C TYR A 22 -2.08 16.70 -6.32
N LEU A 23 -1.10 17.56 -6.05
CA LEU A 23 -1.33 18.98 -5.71
C LEU A 23 -1.88 19.78 -6.89
N GLU A 24 -1.47 19.46 -8.12
CA GLU A 24 -1.95 20.09 -9.34
C GLU A 24 -3.35 19.65 -9.76
N ASN A 25 -3.89 18.60 -9.16
CA ASN A 25 -5.20 18.07 -9.52
C ASN A 25 -6.33 18.93 -8.91
N PRO A 26 -7.11 19.65 -9.74
CA PRO A 26 -8.17 20.55 -9.26
C PRO A 26 -9.33 19.82 -8.56
N SER A 27 -9.43 18.50 -8.72
CA SER A 27 -10.48 17.69 -8.07
C SER A 27 -10.12 17.32 -6.62
N VAL A 28 -8.90 17.62 -6.17
CA VAL A 28 -8.48 17.30 -4.80
C VAL A 28 -8.90 18.41 -3.85
N CYS A 29 -9.67 18.03 -2.82
CA CYS A 29 -10.03 18.93 -1.74
C CYS A 29 -9.05 18.77 -0.57
N PHE A 30 -8.32 19.83 -0.26
CA PHE A 30 -7.35 19.86 0.84
C PHE A 30 -7.94 20.41 2.15
N ALA A 31 -9.18 20.88 2.15
CA ALA A 31 -9.76 21.58 3.29
C ALA A 31 -9.81 20.74 4.58
N GLU A 32 -9.87 19.43 4.45
CA GLU A 32 -9.94 18.50 5.58
C GLU A 32 -8.57 17.89 5.97
N ASP A 33 -7.51 18.23 5.24
CA ASP A 33 -6.19 17.71 5.53
C ASP A 33 -5.51 18.50 6.67
N ARG A 34 -5.53 17.92 7.86
CA ARG A 34 -4.97 18.50 9.08
C ARG A 34 -3.45 18.79 8.97
N LEU A 35 -2.77 18.14 8.06
CA LEU A 35 -1.33 18.27 7.89
C LEU A 35 -0.96 19.25 6.76
N LEU A 36 -1.95 19.82 6.05
CA LEU A 36 -1.71 20.78 4.98
C LEU A 36 -0.79 21.96 5.40
N PRO A 37 -0.91 22.55 6.60
CA PRO A 37 0.02 23.59 7.02
C PRO A 37 1.50 23.16 7.05
N CYS A 38 1.76 21.88 7.33
CA CYS A 38 3.12 21.34 7.30
C CYS A 38 3.70 21.34 5.88
N LEU A 39 2.85 21.25 4.86
CA LEU A 39 3.28 21.35 3.46
C LEU A 39 3.99 22.69 3.22
N LEU A 40 3.42 23.80 3.68
CA LEU A 40 3.98 25.13 3.50
C LEU A 40 5.38 25.24 4.12
N ILE A 41 5.58 24.64 5.29
CA ILE A 41 6.88 24.62 5.99
C ILE A 41 7.92 23.79 5.20
N PHE A 42 7.51 22.65 4.70
CA PHE A 42 8.44 21.73 4.02
C PHE A 42 8.70 22.12 2.57
N CYS A 43 7.76 22.79 1.89
CA CYS A 43 7.96 23.34 0.55
C CYS A 43 8.73 24.65 0.53
N ALA A 44 8.84 25.33 1.67
CA ALA A 44 9.52 26.61 1.74
C ALA A 44 10.94 26.53 1.15
N HIS A 45 11.23 27.40 0.19
CA HIS A 45 12.50 27.47 -0.51
C HIS A 45 12.85 26.27 -1.41
N GLN A 46 11.87 25.44 -1.81
CA GLN A 46 12.06 24.42 -2.82
C GLN A 46 11.47 24.90 -4.16
N ASP A 47 12.25 24.74 -5.22
CA ASP A 47 11.74 24.98 -6.57
C ASP A 47 11.00 23.72 -7.05
N LEU A 48 9.68 23.80 -7.08
CA LEU A 48 8.80 22.70 -7.51
C LEU A 48 8.48 22.75 -9.00
N SER A 49 8.97 23.75 -9.75
CA SER A 49 8.60 23.97 -11.15
C SER A 49 9.19 22.93 -12.11
N ASN A 50 10.24 22.22 -11.71
CA ASN A 50 10.96 21.29 -12.59
C ASN A 50 11.27 19.95 -11.91
N ILE A 51 10.25 19.33 -11.30
CA ILE A 51 10.39 18.02 -10.69
C ILE A 51 10.45 16.97 -11.80
N GLN A 52 11.52 16.17 -11.82
CA GLN A 52 11.68 15.05 -12.74
C GLN A 52 11.16 13.76 -12.12
N PRO A 53 10.66 12.81 -12.94
CA PRO A 53 10.25 11.51 -12.42
C PRO A 53 11.43 10.74 -11.83
N PRO A 54 11.19 9.86 -10.82
CA PRO A 54 12.24 8.99 -10.31
C PRO A 54 12.86 8.13 -11.40
N SER A 55 14.18 7.93 -11.34
CA SER A 55 14.89 7.02 -12.24
C SER A 55 14.68 5.54 -11.88
N CYS A 56 14.23 5.26 -10.68
CA CYS A 56 14.01 3.91 -10.17
C CYS A 56 12.63 3.40 -10.55
N HIS A 57 12.57 2.19 -11.12
CA HIS A 57 11.33 1.52 -11.51
C HIS A 57 10.82 0.52 -10.49
N PHE A 58 11.60 0.16 -9.50
CA PHE A 58 11.16 -0.73 -8.44
C PHE A 58 11.70 -0.30 -7.08
N TRP A 59 10.96 -0.66 -6.05
CA TRP A 59 11.31 -0.45 -4.67
C TRP A 59 10.86 -1.65 -3.84
N HIS A 60 11.62 -1.99 -2.83
CA HIS A 60 11.24 -3.00 -1.86
C HIS A 60 11.75 -2.67 -0.47
N ASN A 61 11.07 -3.18 0.53
CA ASN A 61 11.57 -3.18 1.90
C ASN A 61 11.62 -4.61 2.46
N SER A 62 12.40 -4.77 3.49
CA SER A 62 12.39 -5.92 4.39
C SER A 62 11.77 -5.51 5.73
N GLY A 63 11.30 -6.45 6.52
CA GLY A 63 10.71 -6.19 7.83
C GLY A 63 9.48 -7.03 8.09
N LYS A 64 8.68 -6.66 9.09
CA LYS A 64 7.49 -7.43 9.48
C LYS A 64 6.44 -7.52 8.37
N THR A 65 6.37 -6.51 7.53
CA THR A 65 5.46 -6.46 6.37
C THR A 65 6.28 -6.03 5.15
N PRO A 66 6.99 -6.96 4.49
CA PRO A 66 7.73 -6.65 3.30
C PRO A 66 6.79 -6.31 2.15
N VAL A 67 7.18 -5.31 1.36
CA VAL A 67 6.44 -4.85 0.19
C VAL A 67 7.43 -4.73 -0.97
N PHE A 68 7.01 -5.14 -2.15
CA PHE A 68 7.67 -4.87 -3.41
C PHE A 68 6.74 -4.04 -4.29
N ILE A 69 7.28 -3.00 -4.92
CA ILE A 69 6.57 -2.15 -5.88
C ILE A 69 7.39 -2.06 -7.14
N TYR A 70 6.74 -2.22 -8.29
CA TYR A 70 7.29 -1.99 -9.61
C TYR A 70 6.41 -1.02 -10.40
N ARG A 71 7.06 -0.12 -11.13
CA ARG A 71 6.42 0.77 -12.11
C ARG A 71 7.10 0.64 -13.46
N GLY A 72 6.35 0.41 -14.52
CA GLY A 72 6.85 0.39 -15.89
C GLY A 72 7.25 1.79 -16.40
N GLY A 73 6.71 2.83 -15.78
CA GLY A 73 7.01 4.23 -16.04
C GLY A 73 6.37 5.16 -15.02
N TRP A 74 6.56 6.46 -15.22
CA TRP A 74 6.08 7.51 -14.30
C TRP A 74 5.17 8.55 -14.99
N ASN A 75 5.10 8.53 -16.32
CA ASN A 75 4.53 9.62 -17.13
C ASN A 75 3.18 9.28 -17.77
N SER A 76 2.80 8.00 -17.75
CA SER A 76 1.58 7.55 -18.42
C SER A 76 0.70 6.70 -17.52
N LYS A 77 -0.62 6.92 -17.60
CA LYS A 77 -1.61 6.01 -17.00
C LYS A 77 -1.59 4.62 -17.64
N GLU A 78 -0.97 4.47 -18.81
CA GLU A 78 -0.83 3.21 -19.52
C GLU A 78 0.32 2.35 -18.97
N ASP A 79 1.22 2.95 -18.18
CA ASP A 79 2.33 2.26 -17.56
C ASP A 79 1.82 1.15 -16.62
N SER A 80 2.60 0.08 -16.55
CA SER A 80 2.28 -1.01 -15.62
C SER A 80 2.64 -0.64 -14.19
N TYR A 81 1.81 -1.08 -13.26
CA TYR A 81 2.08 -1.02 -11.82
C TYR A 81 1.83 -2.37 -11.20
N LEU A 82 2.77 -2.85 -10.42
CA LEU A 82 2.67 -4.07 -9.63
C LEU A 82 3.10 -3.77 -8.19
N ALA A 83 2.26 -4.12 -7.23
CA ALA A 83 2.68 -4.17 -5.84
C ALA A 83 2.40 -5.55 -5.26
N VAL A 84 3.33 -6.06 -4.47
CA VAL A 84 3.23 -7.35 -3.79
C VAL A 84 3.51 -7.14 -2.32
N LYS A 85 2.70 -7.73 -1.46
CA LYS A 85 2.82 -7.67 0.00
C LYS A 85 3.17 -9.04 0.55
N GLY A 86 4.17 -9.10 1.40
CA GLY A 86 4.46 -10.25 2.25
C GLY A 86 3.98 -10.05 3.68
N GLY A 87 4.63 -10.74 4.63
CA GLY A 87 4.34 -10.62 6.06
C GLY A 87 3.58 -11.80 6.64
N SER A 88 2.93 -11.56 7.76
CA SER A 88 2.23 -12.58 8.54
C SER A 88 0.85 -12.08 8.98
N PRO A 89 -0.17 -12.97 9.05
CA PRO A 89 -1.46 -12.65 9.64
C PRO A 89 -1.39 -12.22 11.12
N LEU A 90 -0.33 -12.60 11.84
CA LEU A 90 -0.11 -12.19 13.23
C LEU A 90 0.35 -10.75 13.41
N THR A 91 0.66 -10.04 12.33
CA THR A 91 0.97 -8.60 12.43
C THR A 91 -0.29 -7.85 12.84
N SER A 92 -0.14 -6.83 13.70
CA SER A 92 -1.27 -6.01 14.15
C SER A 92 -2.06 -5.47 12.95
N HIS A 93 -3.39 -5.59 13.01
CA HIS A 93 -4.32 -5.21 11.94
C HIS A 93 -4.15 -5.95 10.60
N ALA A 94 -3.31 -6.99 10.53
CA ALA A 94 -3.12 -7.74 9.30
C ALA A 94 -4.35 -8.58 8.92
N HIS A 95 -4.41 -8.91 7.63
CA HIS A 95 -5.32 -9.89 7.06
C HIS A 95 -4.56 -11.18 6.70
N MET A 96 -5.27 -12.21 6.27
CA MET A 96 -4.64 -13.39 5.64
C MET A 96 -4.32 -13.08 4.16
N ASP A 97 -3.48 -12.06 3.95
CA ASP A 97 -3.16 -11.47 2.65
C ASP A 97 -1.67 -11.56 2.28
N ALA A 98 -0.93 -12.45 2.95
CA ALA A 98 0.48 -12.70 2.65
C ALA A 98 0.65 -13.21 1.21
N GLY A 99 1.51 -12.56 0.40
CA GLY A 99 1.65 -12.82 -1.02
C GLY A 99 0.59 -12.14 -1.90
N SER A 100 -0.27 -11.32 -1.32
CA SER A 100 -1.26 -10.56 -2.08
C SER A 100 -0.60 -9.53 -3.00
N PHE A 101 -1.20 -9.34 -4.19
CA PHE A 101 -0.71 -8.39 -5.16
C PHE A 101 -1.84 -7.55 -5.77
N ILE A 102 -1.48 -6.38 -6.25
CA ILE A 102 -2.31 -5.55 -7.14
C ILE A 102 -1.56 -5.35 -8.46
N TYR A 103 -2.30 -5.31 -9.55
CA TYR A 103 -1.73 -5.09 -10.88
C TYR A 103 -2.59 -4.15 -11.70
N GLU A 104 -1.92 -3.15 -12.27
CA GLU A 104 -2.53 -2.17 -13.17
C GLU A 104 -1.76 -2.09 -14.48
N ARG A 105 -2.47 -1.89 -15.56
CA ARG A 105 -1.89 -1.59 -16.87
C ARG A 105 -2.94 -0.91 -17.76
N LYS A 106 -2.49 0.04 -18.56
CA LYS A 106 -3.35 0.79 -19.49
C LYS A 106 -4.54 1.47 -18.79
N GLY A 107 -4.29 2.02 -17.61
CA GLY A 107 -5.32 2.67 -16.81
C GLY A 107 -6.37 1.73 -16.19
N ILE A 108 -6.20 0.42 -16.35
CA ILE A 108 -7.11 -0.60 -15.80
C ILE A 108 -6.41 -1.34 -14.67
N ARG A 109 -7.07 -1.43 -13.52
CA ARG A 109 -6.64 -2.28 -12.40
C ARG A 109 -7.19 -3.68 -12.61
N TRP A 110 -6.34 -4.57 -13.10
CA TRP A 110 -6.68 -5.96 -13.43
C TRP A 110 -6.78 -6.86 -12.20
N ALA A 111 -5.95 -6.61 -11.21
CA ALA A 111 -6.01 -7.26 -9.91
C ALA A 111 -6.22 -6.19 -8.84
N ILE A 112 -7.40 -6.18 -8.24
CA ILE A 112 -7.79 -5.26 -7.18
C ILE A 112 -7.84 -6.01 -5.86
N ASP A 113 -7.37 -5.38 -4.78
CA ASP A 113 -7.64 -5.83 -3.41
C ASP A 113 -8.89 -5.12 -2.88
N LEU A 114 -9.77 -5.86 -2.20
CA LEU A 114 -11.02 -5.32 -1.67
C LEU A 114 -10.84 -4.46 -0.41
N GLY A 115 -9.60 -4.37 0.09
CA GLY A 115 -9.28 -3.58 1.26
C GLY A 115 -9.88 -4.12 2.55
N MET A 116 -10.01 -3.25 3.53
CA MET A 116 -10.50 -3.61 4.86
C MET A 116 -12.03 -3.58 4.98
N GLN A 117 -12.56 -4.33 5.93
CA GLN A 117 -13.90 -4.16 6.45
C GLN A 117 -13.88 -3.13 7.58
N ASN A 118 -14.89 -2.27 7.65
CA ASN A 118 -15.02 -1.32 8.75
C ASN A 118 -15.19 -2.07 10.09
N TYR A 119 -14.29 -1.80 11.03
CA TYR A 119 -14.25 -2.50 12.32
C TYR A 119 -15.49 -2.24 13.17
N LEU A 120 -15.98 -0.99 13.21
CA LEU A 120 -17.21 -0.66 13.94
C LEU A 120 -18.40 -1.50 13.47
N SER A 121 -18.49 -1.75 12.13
CA SER A 121 -19.56 -2.59 11.58
C SER A 121 -19.47 -4.05 12.00
N LEU A 122 -18.30 -4.55 12.36
CA LEU A 122 -18.05 -5.91 12.84
C LEU A 122 -18.24 -6.00 14.35
N GLU A 123 -17.71 -5.05 15.09
CA GLU A 123 -17.81 -4.98 16.54
C GLU A 123 -19.27 -4.80 16.99
N SER A 124 -20.06 -3.99 16.27
CA SER A 124 -21.49 -3.84 16.52
C SER A 124 -22.29 -5.14 16.33
N ARG A 125 -21.73 -6.14 15.64
CA ARG A 125 -22.27 -7.49 15.48
C ARG A 125 -21.58 -8.51 16.40
N VAL A 126 -20.85 -8.04 17.40
CA VAL A 126 -20.20 -8.85 18.42
C VAL A 126 -19.16 -9.83 17.82
N VAL A 127 -18.53 -9.46 16.70
CA VAL A 127 -17.42 -10.23 16.12
C VAL A 127 -16.16 -9.97 16.94
N ASN A 128 -15.53 -11.02 17.49
CA ASN A 128 -14.24 -10.88 18.16
C ASN A 128 -13.11 -10.71 17.14
N LEU A 129 -12.78 -9.45 16.84
CA LEU A 129 -11.73 -9.08 15.87
C LEU A 129 -10.32 -9.26 16.40
N TRP A 130 -10.15 -9.35 17.70
CA TRP A 130 -8.84 -9.33 18.36
C TRP A 130 -8.31 -10.73 18.70
N ASP A 131 -9.13 -11.75 18.50
CA ASP A 131 -8.68 -13.14 18.56
C ASP A 131 -7.92 -13.49 17.27
N GLN A 132 -6.60 -13.55 17.35
CA GLN A 132 -5.69 -13.91 16.27
C GLN A 132 -5.33 -15.41 16.26
N SER A 133 -5.97 -16.24 17.06
CA SER A 133 -5.81 -17.69 16.95
C SER A 133 -6.24 -18.21 15.58
N GLN A 134 -5.79 -19.40 15.18
CA GLN A 134 -6.12 -19.99 13.87
C GLN A 134 -7.62 -20.08 13.63
N GLU A 135 -8.40 -20.33 14.68
CA GLU A 135 -9.85 -20.48 14.64
C GLU A 135 -10.59 -19.19 15.01
N GLY A 136 -9.87 -18.09 15.18
CA GLY A 136 -10.44 -16.77 15.53
C GLY A 136 -11.55 -16.35 14.56
N GLN A 137 -12.61 -15.76 15.12
CA GLN A 137 -13.77 -15.31 14.33
C GLN A 137 -13.41 -14.30 13.23
N ARG A 138 -12.36 -13.49 13.45
CA ARG A 138 -11.90 -12.51 12.47
C ARG A 138 -11.62 -13.11 11.11
N TRP A 139 -11.10 -14.32 11.06
CA TRP A 139 -10.75 -15.00 9.80
C TRP A 139 -11.96 -15.54 9.04
N GLY A 140 -13.13 -15.58 9.67
CA GLY A 140 -14.42 -15.85 9.04
C GLY A 140 -15.00 -14.63 8.31
N VAL A 141 -14.49 -13.44 8.61
CA VAL A 141 -14.88 -12.21 7.89
C VAL A 141 -14.25 -12.22 6.50
N PHE A 142 -15.07 -12.14 5.45
CA PHE A 142 -14.63 -12.32 4.05
C PHE A 142 -13.38 -11.48 3.71
N ARG A 143 -13.40 -10.19 4.03
CA ARG A 143 -12.27 -9.27 3.70
C ARG A 143 -11.04 -9.43 4.60
N LEU A 144 -11.09 -10.25 5.63
CA LEU A 144 -9.94 -10.52 6.51
C LEU A 144 -9.29 -11.88 6.20
N GLY A 145 -10.03 -12.77 5.56
CA GLY A 145 -9.56 -14.10 5.14
C GLY A 145 -8.90 -14.08 3.77
N ASN A 146 -8.07 -15.08 3.48
CA ASN A 146 -7.29 -15.16 2.23
C ASN A 146 -8.14 -15.33 0.95
N MET A 147 -9.39 -15.75 1.07
CA MET A 147 -10.29 -15.92 -0.09
C MET A 147 -10.68 -14.60 -0.75
N ALA A 148 -10.51 -13.46 -0.07
CA ALA A 148 -10.85 -12.14 -0.59
C ALA A 148 -9.67 -11.38 -1.19
N HIS A 149 -8.48 -11.96 -1.12
CA HIS A 149 -7.23 -11.33 -1.56
C HIS A 149 -6.64 -12.03 -2.78
N ASN A 150 -5.86 -11.30 -3.58
CA ASN A 150 -5.12 -11.84 -4.71
C ASN A 150 -3.88 -12.60 -4.23
N THR A 151 -4.08 -13.70 -3.52
CA THR A 151 -3.02 -14.51 -2.94
C THR A 151 -3.25 -15.99 -3.20
N LEU A 152 -2.26 -16.83 -2.95
CA LEU A 152 -2.38 -18.27 -3.10
C LEU A 152 -3.25 -18.84 -1.97
N THR A 153 -4.29 -19.56 -2.35
CA THR A 153 -5.08 -20.39 -1.45
C THR A 153 -4.83 -21.85 -1.77
N ILE A 154 -4.34 -22.62 -0.80
CA ILE A 154 -3.98 -24.03 -0.97
C ILE A 154 -5.08 -24.91 -0.36
N ASN A 155 -5.60 -25.84 -1.14
CA ASN A 155 -6.65 -26.79 -0.72
C ASN A 155 -7.89 -26.13 -0.10
N ASN A 156 -8.25 -24.91 -0.56
CA ASN A 156 -9.35 -24.10 -0.01
C ASN A 156 -9.24 -23.86 1.51
N LYS A 157 -8.03 -23.88 2.07
CA LYS A 157 -7.78 -23.63 3.47
C LYS A 157 -7.35 -22.19 3.72
N ARG A 158 -7.61 -21.73 4.93
CA ARG A 158 -7.08 -20.47 5.44
C ARG A 158 -5.56 -20.52 5.56
N HIS A 159 -4.91 -19.39 5.41
CA HIS A 159 -3.48 -19.26 5.73
C HIS A 159 -3.23 -19.65 7.20
N LEU A 160 -2.05 -20.21 7.46
CA LEU A 160 -1.64 -20.44 8.84
C LEU A 160 -1.29 -19.09 9.48
N VAL A 161 -1.87 -18.80 10.65
CA VAL A 161 -1.65 -17.51 11.33
C VAL A 161 -0.20 -17.29 11.73
N ASN A 162 0.53 -18.35 12.04
CA ASN A 162 1.96 -18.30 12.40
C ASN A 162 2.90 -18.40 11.19
N SER A 163 2.38 -18.35 9.96
CA SER A 163 3.20 -18.31 8.75
C SER A 163 3.74 -16.91 8.47
N TYR A 164 4.77 -16.88 7.64
CA TYR A 164 5.38 -15.63 7.17
C TYR A 164 5.81 -15.76 5.70
N ALA A 165 5.43 -14.79 4.88
CA ALA A 165 5.88 -14.67 3.51
C ALA A 165 6.94 -13.56 3.39
N SER A 166 8.13 -13.92 2.93
CA SER A 166 9.24 -12.99 2.69
C SER A 166 9.38 -12.66 1.20
N ILE A 167 9.99 -11.53 0.91
CA ILE A 167 10.46 -11.17 -0.44
C ILE A 167 11.97 -11.33 -0.43
N ASN A 168 12.46 -12.45 -0.99
CA ASN A 168 13.86 -12.86 -0.82
C ASN A 168 14.75 -12.45 -1.99
N ARG A 169 14.22 -12.44 -3.22
CA ARG A 169 15.00 -12.16 -4.43
C ARG A 169 14.18 -11.35 -5.42
N ILE A 170 14.85 -10.37 -6.00
CA ILE A 170 14.34 -9.55 -7.10
C ILE A 170 15.36 -9.66 -8.21
N TYR A 171 14.92 -10.10 -9.37
CA TYR A 171 15.74 -10.16 -10.57
C TYR A 171 15.42 -8.96 -11.45
N LYS A 172 16.47 -8.28 -11.91
CA LYS A 172 16.37 -7.16 -12.85
C LYS A 172 16.26 -7.67 -14.28
#